data_0c040bdbb377debd26da31d088c8f7dd
#
_entry.id   0c040bdbb377debd26da31d088c8f7dd
#
_cell.length_a   1.000
_cell.length_b   1.000
_cell.length_c   1.000
_cell.angle_alpha   90.00
_cell.angle_beta   90.00
_cell.angle_gamma   90.00
#
_symmetry.space_group_name_H-M   'P 1'
#
loop_
_entity.id
_entity.type
_entity.pdbx_description
1 polymer ?
#
loop_
_entity_poly.entity_id
_entity_poly.type
_entity_poly.pdbx_seq_one_letter_code
_entity_poly.pdbx_strand_id
1 'polypeptide(L)'
;MSAILNGLAPLIDEHTRLIVLGSFPGVASLRAQQYYGHPRNHFWPILGAIWRIGDLPAMAYSERVALAQSRGLGLWDVYASCAREGSLDSAIQQAELNDLASLRVRAPGLQAIAHNGGESARSIKHTALLGLPVLRLPSTSPANASWSFDRKLAAWRAVFIDHGLA
;
A
#
# COMPACT_ATOMS: atom_id res chain seq x y z
N MET A 1 -5.86 -25.99 11.41
CA MET A 1 -4.80 -24.96 11.55
C MET A 1 -4.49 -24.38 10.19
N SER A 2 -4.60 -23.05 10.07
CA SER A 2 -4.22 -22.38 8.84
C SER A 2 -2.68 -22.30 8.74
N ALA A 3 -2.16 -22.54 7.54
CA ALA A 3 -0.74 -22.33 7.28
C ALA A 3 -0.37 -20.85 7.40
N ILE A 4 0.87 -20.58 7.78
CA ILE A 4 1.40 -19.22 7.80
C ILE A 4 1.68 -18.79 6.38
N LEU A 5 1.13 -17.62 6.01
CA LEU A 5 1.36 -16.96 4.73
C LEU A 5 2.45 -15.91 4.88
N ASN A 6 3.29 -15.78 3.88
CA ASN A 6 4.34 -14.75 3.84
C ASN A 6 3.96 -13.67 2.83
N GLY A 7 4.22 -12.42 3.19
CA GLY A 7 3.93 -11.26 2.36
C GLY A 7 4.94 -11.04 1.24
N LEU A 8 4.80 -9.90 0.59
CA LEU A 8 5.62 -9.52 -0.56
C LEU A 8 6.83 -8.68 -0.11
N ALA A 9 7.91 -8.73 -0.91
CA ALA A 9 9.07 -7.90 -0.68
C ALA A 9 8.73 -6.40 -0.82
N PRO A 10 9.40 -5.51 -0.07
CA PRO A 10 9.15 -4.08 -0.21
C PRO A 10 9.61 -3.55 -1.57
N LEU A 11 8.85 -2.61 -2.11
CA LEU A 11 9.20 -1.85 -3.31
C LEU A 11 9.61 -0.44 -2.85
N ILE A 12 10.79 -0.32 -2.30
CA ILE A 12 11.31 0.89 -1.64
C ILE A 12 12.77 1.07 -2.07
N ASP A 13 13.15 2.29 -2.41
CA ASP A 13 14.52 2.63 -2.80
C ASP A 13 14.92 4.02 -2.26
N GLU A 14 16.11 4.47 -2.63
CA GLU A 14 16.66 5.77 -2.21
C GLU A 14 15.88 6.97 -2.75
N HIS A 15 15.03 6.78 -3.76
CA HIS A 15 14.21 7.84 -4.35
C HIS A 15 12.82 7.90 -3.74
N THR A 16 12.46 6.96 -2.89
CA THR A 16 11.12 6.91 -2.27
C THR A 16 10.90 8.11 -1.36
N ARG A 17 9.81 8.84 -1.60
CA ARG A 17 9.39 10.00 -0.81
C ARG A 17 8.12 9.74 -0.01
N LEU A 18 7.21 8.95 -0.53
CA LEU A 18 5.98 8.52 0.11
C LEU A 18 5.91 6.99 0.08
N ILE A 19 5.66 6.37 1.23
CA ILE A 19 5.40 4.93 1.30
C ILE A 19 3.92 4.72 1.60
N VAL A 20 3.29 3.86 0.81
CA VAL A 20 1.95 3.35 1.09
C VAL A 20 2.10 1.98 1.74
N LEU A 21 1.56 1.83 2.94
CA LEU A 21 1.54 0.57 3.69
C LEU A 21 0.16 -0.03 3.65
N GLY A 22 0.03 -1.22 3.06
CA GLY A 22 -1.15 -2.06 3.20
C GLY A 22 -1.10 -2.87 4.49
N SER A 23 -2.13 -3.69 4.70
CA SER A 23 -2.16 -4.64 5.81
C SER A 23 -1.38 -5.91 5.45
N PHE A 24 -1.91 -6.69 4.54
CA PHE A 24 -1.33 -7.93 4.03
C PHE A 24 -1.92 -8.23 2.66
N PRO A 25 -1.14 -8.82 1.71
CA PRO A 25 -1.65 -9.08 0.37
C PRO A 25 -2.84 -10.05 0.39
N GLY A 26 -3.86 -9.79 -0.45
CA GLY A 26 -4.95 -10.71 -0.66
C GLY A 26 -4.53 -11.95 -1.44
N VAL A 27 -5.45 -12.90 -1.60
CA VAL A 27 -5.18 -14.18 -2.29
C VAL A 27 -4.68 -13.93 -3.73
N ALA A 28 -5.33 -13.02 -4.47
CA ALA A 28 -4.94 -12.71 -5.84
C ALA A 28 -3.53 -12.11 -5.91
N SER A 29 -3.18 -11.23 -4.97
CA SER A 29 -1.85 -10.60 -4.90
C SER A 29 -0.77 -11.62 -4.58
N LEU A 30 -1.02 -12.54 -3.65
CA LEU A 30 -0.07 -13.60 -3.30
C LEU A 30 0.15 -14.55 -4.48
N ARG A 31 -0.92 -14.92 -5.18
CA ARG A 31 -0.80 -15.80 -6.36
C ARG A 31 0.02 -15.16 -7.47
N ALA A 32 -0.23 -13.88 -7.74
CA ALA A 32 0.46 -13.14 -8.79
C ALA A 32 1.82 -12.60 -8.35
N GLN A 33 2.12 -12.60 -7.05
CA GLN A 33 3.28 -11.92 -6.46
C GLN A 33 3.32 -10.45 -6.86
N GLN A 34 2.16 -9.78 -6.77
CA GLN A 34 1.97 -8.39 -7.18
C GLN A 34 1.16 -7.63 -6.14
N TYR A 35 1.61 -6.42 -5.80
CA TYR A 35 0.82 -5.53 -4.96
C TYR A 35 -0.48 -5.14 -5.65
N TYR A 36 -1.57 -5.25 -4.90
CA TYR A 36 -2.91 -4.85 -5.36
C TYR A 36 -3.31 -5.55 -6.65
N GLY A 37 -3.09 -6.87 -6.69
CA GLY A 37 -3.32 -7.69 -7.87
C GLY A 37 -4.77 -8.06 -8.15
N HIS A 38 -5.69 -7.85 -7.18
CA HIS A 38 -7.11 -8.16 -7.40
C HIS A 38 -7.71 -7.21 -8.45
N PRO A 39 -8.46 -7.72 -9.45
CA PRO A 39 -8.98 -6.89 -10.55
C PRO A 39 -9.86 -5.72 -10.11
N ARG A 40 -10.53 -5.84 -8.96
CA ARG A 40 -11.42 -4.81 -8.42
C ARG A 40 -10.77 -3.93 -7.35
N ASN A 41 -9.49 -4.10 -7.07
CA ASN A 41 -8.79 -3.20 -6.17
C ASN A 41 -8.60 -1.85 -6.84
N HIS A 42 -8.92 -0.77 -6.16
CA HIS A 42 -8.89 0.59 -6.70
C HIS A 42 -7.50 1.21 -6.73
N PHE A 43 -6.47 0.55 -6.18
CA PHE A 43 -5.14 1.17 -6.04
C PHE A 43 -4.57 1.64 -7.39
N TRP A 44 -4.41 0.73 -8.34
CA TRP A 44 -3.85 1.10 -9.65
C TRP A 44 -4.76 2.03 -10.45
N PRO A 45 -6.09 1.85 -10.47
CA PRO A 45 -6.98 2.85 -11.07
C PRO A 45 -6.88 4.24 -10.44
N ILE A 46 -6.71 4.33 -9.14
CA ILE A 46 -6.50 5.61 -8.45
C ILE A 46 -5.21 6.27 -8.94
N LEU A 47 -4.10 5.54 -8.99
CA LEU A 47 -2.83 6.08 -9.48
C LEU A 47 -2.95 6.53 -10.94
N GLY A 48 -3.63 5.75 -11.77
CA GLY A 48 -3.87 6.11 -13.17
C GLY A 48 -4.62 7.44 -13.28
N ALA A 49 -5.62 7.65 -12.44
CA ALA A 49 -6.39 8.90 -12.42
C ALA A 49 -5.55 10.08 -11.91
N ILE A 50 -4.79 9.88 -10.83
CA ILE A 50 -3.94 10.94 -10.25
C ILE A 50 -2.88 11.38 -11.27
N TRP A 51 -2.22 10.42 -11.92
CA TRP A 51 -1.13 10.70 -12.86
C TRP A 51 -1.59 10.93 -14.29
N ARG A 52 -2.90 10.87 -14.54
CA ARG A 52 -3.50 11.04 -15.87
C ARG A 52 -2.96 10.05 -16.90
N ILE A 53 -2.82 8.80 -16.48
CA ILE A 53 -2.40 7.67 -17.30
C ILE A 53 -3.56 6.66 -17.26
N GLY A 54 -4.54 6.84 -18.16
CA GLY A 54 -5.81 6.09 -18.10
C GLY A 54 -5.67 4.59 -18.31
N ASP A 55 -4.64 4.12 -19.01
CA ASP A 55 -4.36 2.71 -19.24
C ASP A 55 -3.40 2.09 -18.21
N LEU A 56 -3.01 2.85 -17.17
CA LEU A 56 -2.04 2.37 -16.18
C LEU A 56 -2.43 1.00 -15.60
N PRO A 57 -3.69 0.73 -15.21
CA PRO A 57 -4.05 -0.58 -14.69
C PRO A 57 -3.84 -1.74 -15.67
N ALA A 58 -3.86 -1.46 -16.98
CA ALA A 58 -3.67 -2.46 -18.02
C ALA A 58 -2.21 -2.66 -18.44
N MET A 59 -1.31 -1.81 -17.95
CA MET A 59 0.12 -1.93 -18.23
C MET A 59 0.71 -3.17 -17.55
N ALA A 60 1.83 -3.69 -18.08
CA ALA A 60 2.56 -4.75 -17.42
C ALA A 60 2.94 -4.34 -16.00
N TYR A 61 2.87 -5.29 -15.06
CA TYR A 61 3.14 -4.98 -13.65
C TYR A 61 4.52 -4.36 -13.44
N SER A 62 5.55 -4.89 -14.11
CA SER A 62 6.90 -4.33 -14.02
C SER A 62 6.98 -2.87 -14.46
N GLU A 63 6.20 -2.48 -15.46
CA GLU A 63 6.12 -1.10 -15.93
C GLU A 63 5.41 -0.21 -14.92
N ARG A 64 4.33 -0.71 -14.31
CA ARG A 64 3.60 0.03 -13.27
C ARG A 64 4.49 0.27 -12.04
N VAL A 65 5.23 -0.73 -11.62
CA VAL A 65 6.17 -0.62 -10.49
C VAL A 65 7.27 0.39 -10.81
N ALA A 66 7.90 0.28 -11.98
CA ALA A 66 8.95 1.21 -12.39
C ALA A 66 8.45 2.66 -12.42
N LEU A 67 7.23 2.87 -12.94
CA LEU A 67 6.61 4.18 -12.97
C LEU A 67 6.37 4.73 -11.55
N ALA A 68 5.80 3.91 -10.66
CA ALA A 68 5.55 4.30 -9.28
C ALA A 68 6.84 4.69 -8.57
N GLN A 69 7.88 3.87 -8.69
CA GLN A 69 9.18 4.16 -8.10
C GLN A 69 9.82 5.43 -8.68
N SER A 70 9.70 5.65 -9.99
CA SER A 70 10.21 6.86 -10.64
C SER A 70 9.55 8.13 -10.12
N ARG A 71 8.33 8.03 -9.62
CA ARG A 71 7.58 9.14 -9.05
C ARG A 71 7.76 9.30 -7.54
N GLY A 72 8.59 8.47 -6.94
CA GLY A 72 8.89 8.53 -5.51
C GLY A 72 7.92 7.78 -4.62
N LEU A 73 7.13 6.85 -5.18
CA LEU A 73 6.21 6.02 -4.42
C LEU A 73 6.85 4.69 -4.04
N GLY A 74 6.79 4.33 -2.75
CA GLY A 74 7.17 3.02 -2.26
C GLY A 74 5.95 2.24 -1.78
N LEU A 75 6.04 0.92 -1.83
CA LEU A 75 4.96 0.02 -1.41
C LEU A 75 5.49 -1.05 -0.46
N TRP A 76 4.75 -1.29 0.61
CA TRP A 76 4.96 -2.41 1.50
C TRP A 76 3.67 -2.71 2.26
N ASP A 77 3.72 -3.69 3.16
CA ASP A 77 2.63 -4.01 4.07
C ASP A 77 3.13 -3.96 5.51
N VAL A 78 2.23 -3.73 6.46
CA VAL A 78 2.60 -3.72 7.88
C VAL A 78 2.90 -5.12 8.40
N TYR A 79 2.25 -6.14 7.87
CA TYR A 79 2.45 -7.52 8.29
C TYR A 79 3.38 -8.26 7.34
N ALA A 80 4.41 -8.88 7.92
CA ALA A 80 5.35 -9.73 7.18
C ALA A 80 4.74 -11.10 6.91
N SER A 81 3.94 -11.62 7.85
CA SER A 81 3.31 -12.93 7.78
C SER A 81 2.05 -12.96 8.63
N CYS A 82 1.16 -13.88 8.31
CA CYS A 82 -0.02 -14.13 9.11
C CYS A 82 -0.66 -15.47 8.74
N ALA A 83 -1.62 -15.92 9.55
CA ALA A 83 -2.54 -16.97 9.18
C ALA A 83 -3.86 -16.32 8.77
N ARG A 84 -4.40 -16.69 7.60
CA ARG A 84 -5.67 -16.12 7.12
C ARG A 84 -6.28 -17.01 6.05
N GLU A 85 -7.57 -17.28 6.19
CA GLU A 85 -8.38 -17.84 5.13
C GLU A 85 -9.01 -16.68 4.33
N GLY A 86 -8.95 -16.75 2.99
CA GLY A 86 -9.46 -15.70 2.13
C GLY A 86 -8.62 -14.43 2.16
N SER A 87 -9.26 -13.28 1.95
CA SER A 87 -8.56 -12.00 1.74
C SER A 87 -9.02 -10.89 2.69
N LEU A 88 -9.92 -11.15 3.62
CA LEU A 88 -10.43 -10.13 4.53
C LEU A 88 -9.45 -9.83 5.66
N ASP A 89 -9.25 -8.55 5.95
CA ASP A 89 -8.42 -8.10 7.07
C ASP A 89 -8.93 -8.61 8.41
N SER A 90 -10.25 -8.74 8.57
CA SER A 90 -10.86 -9.24 9.79
C SER A 90 -10.52 -10.70 10.09
N ALA A 91 -10.07 -11.46 9.08
CA ALA A 91 -9.68 -12.86 9.22
C ALA A 91 -8.19 -13.04 9.55
N ILE A 92 -7.41 -11.97 9.60
CA ILE A 92 -5.98 -12.03 9.91
C ILE A 92 -5.76 -12.50 11.34
N GLN A 93 -4.94 -13.55 11.51
CA GLN A 93 -4.54 -14.10 12.78
C GLN A 93 -3.04 -14.34 12.82
N GLN A 94 -2.44 -14.34 14.01
CA GLN A 94 -1.03 -14.62 14.20
C GLN A 94 -0.14 -13.74 13.33
N ALA A 95 -0.50 -12.45 13.23
CA ALA A 95 0.23 -11.51 12.40
C ALA A 95 1.57 -11.15 13.03
N GLU A 96 2.61 -11.14 12.20
CA GLU A 96 3.94 -10.66 12.55
C GLU A 96 4.23 -9.39 11.76
N LEU A 97 4.72 -8.36 12.43
CA LEU A 97 5.02 -7.08 11.78
C LEU A 97 6.29 -7.18 10.95
N ASN A 98 6.28 -6.48 9.82
CA ASN A 98 7.52 -6.12 9.13
C ASN A 98 8.35 -5.19 10.00
N ASP A 99 9.64 -5.09 9.71
CA ASP A 99 10.55 -4.17 10.39
C ASP A 99 10.27 -2.72 9.93
N LEU A 100 9.21 -2.13 10.46
CA LEU A 100 8.80 -0.77 10.13
C LEU A 100 9.81 0.26 10.59
N ALA A 101 10.60 -0.05 11.62
CA ALA A 101 11.67 0.84 12.09
C ALA A 101 12.76 1.05 11.04
N SER A 102 12.91 0.13 10.08
CA SER A 102 13.92 0.21 9.01
C SER A 102 13.54 1.18 7.89
N LEU A 103 12.32 1.71 7.85
CA LEU A 103 11.82 2.46 6.70
C LEU A 103 12.67 3.67 6.34
N ARG A 104 13.18 4.42 7.33
CA ARG A 104 14.02 5.58 7.04
C ARG A 104 15.40 5.21 6.53
N VAL A 105 15.91 4.03 6.91
CA VAL A 105 17.18 3.52 6.38
C VAL A 105 16.99 3.02 4.94
N ARG A 106 15.88 2.33 4.67
CA ARG A 106 15.54 1.84 3.34
C ARG A 106 15.25 2.98 2.36
N ALA A 107 14.66 4.06 2.85
CA ALA A 107 14.29 5.24 2.06
C ALA A 107 14.80 6.51 2.76
N PRO A 108 16.08 6.88 2.53
CA PRO A 108 16.65 8.07 3.18
C PRO A 108 15.92 9.37 2.85
N GLY A 109 15.28 9.44 1.67
CA GLY A 109 14.50 10.59 1.24
C GLY A 109 13.03 10.58 1.66
N LEU A 110 12.63 9.65 2.51
CA LEU A 110 11.23 9.49 2.90
C LEU A 110 10.69 10.72 3.60
N GLN A 111 9.53 11.22 3.14
CA GLN A 111 8.87 12.42 3.64
C GLN A 111 7.57 12.14 4.38
N ALA A 112 6.89 11.05 4.08
CA ALA A 112 5.61 10.70 4.69
C ALA A 112 5.29 9.22 4.52
N ILE A 113 4.40 8.73 5.38
CA ILE A 113 3.89 7.36 5.37
C ILE A 113 2.37 7.42 5.34
N ALA A 114 1.76 6.70 4.40
CA ALA A 114 0.32 6.60 4.28
C ALA A 114 -0.13 5.15 4.50
N HIS A 115 -1.02 4.95 5.47
CA HIS A 115 -1.61 3.65 5.74
C HIS A 115 -2.88 3.46 4.90
N ASN A 116 -2.88 2.42 4.08
CA ASN A 116 -4.00 2.07 3.20
C ASN A 116 -5.03 1.26 4.00
N GLY A 117 -6.01 1.95 4.56
CA GLY A 117 -7.11 1.34 5.28
C GLY A 117 -6.92 1.19 6.78
N GLY A 118 -7.98 0.72 7.44
CA GLY A 118 -8.05 0.69 8.91
C GLY A 118 -7.15 -0.33 9.57
N GLU A 119 -7.00 -1.52 8.99
CA GLU A 119 -6.13 -2.54 9.57
C GLU A 119 -4.67 -2.11 9.52
N SER A 120 -4.21 -1.58 8.38
CA SER A 120 -2.87 -0.99 8.29
C SER A 120 -2.69 0.13 9.31
N ALA A 121 -3.67 1.01 9.45
CA ALA A 121 -3.62 2.17 10.35
C ALA A 121 -3.48 1.80 11.82
N ARG A 122 -3.78 0.56 12.22
CA ARG A 122 -3.52 0.09 13.59
C ARG A 122 -2.03 0.11 13.93
N SER A 123 -1.16 0.12 12.94
CA SER A 123 0.30 0.18 13.11
C SER A 123 0.84 1.60 13.12
N ILE A 124 -0.01 2.64 13.10
CA ILE A 124 0.44 4.04 13.22
C ILE A 124 1.23 4.26 14.51
N LYS A 125 0.90 3.57 15.59
CA LYS A 125 1.66 3.62 16.85
C LYS A 125 3.15 3.26 16.66
N HIS A 126 3.49 2.48 15.63
CA HIS A 126 4.86 2.13 15.28
C HIS A 126 5.47 3.14 14.29
N THR A 127 4.74 3.46 13.22
CA THR A 127 5.25 4.38 12.19
C THR A 127 5.35 5.82 12.68
N ALA A 128 4.51 6.24 13.62
CA ALA A 128 4.60 7.57 14.24
C ALA A 128 5.94 7.79 14.96
N LEU A 129 6.61 6.73 15.39
CA LEU A 129 7.91 6.83 16.07
C LEU A 129 9.05 7.25 15.12
N LEU A 130 8.82 7.22 13.82
CA LEU A 130 9.84 7.58 12.82
C LEU A 130 10.02 9.10 12.67
N GLY A 131 9.16 9.90 13.28
CA GLY A 131 9.27 11.37 13.24
C GLY A 131 8.85 11.99 11.91
N LEU A 132 8.06 11.28 11.11
CA LEU A 132 7.53 11.76 9.82
C LEU A 132 6.00 11.89 9.91
N PRO A 133 5.39 12.72 9.04
CA PRO A 133 3.94 12.70 8.88
C PRO A 133 3.43 11.31 8.56
N VAL A 134 2.41 10.86 9.30
CA VAL A 134 1.77 9.56 9.11
C VAL A 134 0.28 9.79 8.90
N LEU A 135 -0.27 9.20 7.86
CA LEU A 135 -1.62 9.46 7.38
C LEU A 135 -2.38 8.14 7.27
N ARG A 136 -3.69 8.23 7.44
CA ARG A 136 -4.60 7.13 7.10
C ARG A 136 -5.38 7.50 5.85
N LEU A 137 -5.39 6.60 4.86
CA LEU A 137 -6.18 6.73 3.64
C LEU A 137 -7.30 5.70 3.61
N PRO A 138 -8.43 6.00 2.93
CA PRO A 138 -9.48 5.01 2.75
C PRO A 138 -8.94 3.81 1.99
N SER A 139 -9.30 2.60 2.42
CA SER A 139 -8.82 1.36 1.81
C SER A 139 -9.22 1.27 0.34
N THR A 140 -8.27 0.88 -0.49
CA THR A 140 -8.49 0.59 -1.91
C THR A 140 -9.12 -0.77 -2.15
N SER A 141 -9.23 -1.61 -1.13
CA SER A 141 -9.81 -2.95 -1.22
C SER A 141 -11.26 -2.91 -1.68
N PRO A 142 -11.70 -3.86 -2.53
CA PRO A 142 -13.13 -4.00 -2.86
C PRO A 142 -14.01 -4.26 -1.63
N ALA A 143 -13.45 -4.75 -0.52
CA ALA A 143 -14.17 -4.92 0.73
C ALA A 143 -14.60 -3.58 1.36
N ASN A 144 -13.95 -2.46 1.01
CA ASN A 144 -14.35 -1.12 1.43
C ASN A 144 -15.40 -0.54 0.48
N ALA A 145 -16.55 -1.21 0.39
CA ALA A 145 -17.61 -0.86 -0.57
C ALA A 145 -18.42 0.38 -0.18
N SER A 146 -18.35 0.84 1.08
CA SER A 146 -19.05 2.04 1.54
C SER A 146 -18.44 3.34 0.98
N TRP A 147 -17.20 3.30 0.53
CA TRP A 147 -16.55 4.44 -0.12
C TRP A 147 -16.62 4.29 -1.63
N SER A 148 -17.14 5.31 -2.33
CA SER A 148 -17.12 5.35 -3.79
C SER A 148 -15.69 5.52 -4.29
N PHE A 149 -15.46 5.14 -5.55
CA PHE A 149 -14.16 5.39 -6.20
C PHE A 149 -13.78 6.88 -6.15
N ASP A 150 -14.72 7.76 -6.46
CA ASP A 150 -14.45 9.20 -6.50
C ASP A 150 -14.05 9.76 -5.12
N ARG A 151 -14.68 9.28 -4.06
CA ARG A 151 -14.30 9.68 -2.69
C ARG A 151 -12.91 9.18 -2.32
N LYS A 152 -12.59 7.93 -2.66
CA LYS A 152 -11.25 7.39 -2.45
C LYS A 152 -10.23 8.20 -3.23
N LEU A 153 -10.50 8.44 -4.51
CA LEU A 153 -9.61 9.21 -5.39
C LEU A 153 -9.32 10.58 -4.84
N ALA A 154 -10.33 11.30 -4.36
CA ALA A 154 -10.15 12.65 -3.82
C ALA A 154 -9.20 12.64 -2.60
N ALA A 155 -9.38 11.69 -1.69
CA ALA A 155 -8.53 11.57 -0.50
C ALA A 155 -7.08 11.21 -0.86
N TRP A 156 -6.89 10.27 -1.76
CA TRP A 156 -5.57 9.83 -2.22
C TRP A 156 -4.85 10.93 -2.99
N ARG A 157 -5.56 11.61 -3.89
CA ARG A 157 -4.99 12.72 -4.68
C ARG A 157 -4.47 13.83 -3.79
N ALA A 158 -5.21 14.21 -2.75
CA ALA A 158 -4.79 15.27 -1.83
C ALA A 158 -3.42 14.95 -1.18
N VAL A 159 -3.23 13.71 -0.72
CA VAL A 159 -1.96 13.27 -0.13
C VAL A 159 -0.83 13.29 -1.16
N PHE A 160 -1.09 12.83 -2.36
CA PHE A 160 -0.08 12.81 -3.43
C PHE A 160 0.34 14.23 -3.82
N ILE A 161 -0.62 15.17 -3.90
CA ILE A 161 -0.32 16.58 -4.15
C ILE A 161 0.52 17.16 -3.02
N ASP A 162 0.13 16.93 -1.77
CA ASP A 162 0.81 17.49 -0.60
C ASP A 162 2.27 17.05 -0.49
N HIS A 163 2.60 15.88 -1.03
CA HIS A 163 3.95 15.31 -0.95
C HIS A 163 4.69 15.29 -2.29
N GLY A 164 4.18 16.01 -3.29
CA GLY A 164 4.88 16.23 -4.55
C GLY A 164 4.90 15.03 -5.50
N LEU A 165 3.94 14.10 -5.37
CA LEU A 165 3.82 12.94 -6.27
C LEU A 165 2.74 13.14 -7.34
N ALA A 166 2.07 14.27 -7.34
CA ALA A 166 1.03 14.60 -8.32
C ALA A 166 1.14 16.05 -8.77
#